data_0fd0bb2b9f83b5c6fe2e6f2fe025221f
#
_entry.id   0fd0bb2b9f83b5c6fe2e6f2fe025221f
#
_cell.length_a   1.000
_cell.length_b   1.000
_cell.length_c   1.000
_cell.angle_alpha   90.00
_cell.angle_beta   90.00
_cell.angle_gamma   90.00
#
_symmetry.space_group_name_H-M   'P 1'
#
loop_
_entity.id
_entity.type
_entity.pdbx_description
1 polymer ?
#
loop_
_entity_poly.entity_id
_entity_poly.type
_entity_poly.pdbx_seq_one_letter_code
_entity_poly.pdbx_strand_id
1 'polypeptide(L)'
;TETGSTIKAHGLRIVCDLLNSHTVFIAGRPAMADRWKKDKINQIALLLEAALTARHKVLLKMNVAAANLEAVVGLLPSLHAPTVNRLADEGWSAVETVVDNHGVRALIPKLKAAGAEGILQLDLTKMC
;
A
#
# COMPACT_ATOMS: atom_id res chain seq x y z
N THR A 1 14.28 12.30 -12.48
CA THR A 1 13.75 12.47 -11.10
C THR A 1 12.58 11.51 -10.92
N GLU A 2 12.69 10.60 -9.99
CA GLU A 2 11.74 9.50 -9.75
C GLU A 2 10.31 10.01 -9.44
N THR A 3 10.20 11.19 -8.84
CA THR A 3 8.91 11.77 -8.42
C THR A 3 8.46 12.97 -9.25
N GLY A 4 9.27 13.46 -10.18
CA GLY A 4 9.00 14.69 -10.93
C GLY A 4 8.91 15.96 -10.08
N SER A 5 9.21 15.89 -8.78
CA SER A 5 9.11 17.04 -7.85
C SER A 5 9.97 18.21 -8.26
N THR A 6 11.20 17.97 -8.69
CA THR A 6 12.12 19.02 -9.18
C THR A 6 11.58 19.72 -10.43
N ILE A 7 10.98 18.96 -11.36
CA ILE A 7 10.37 19.50 -12.58
C ILE A 7 9.22 20.44 -12.21
N LYS A 8 8.35 20.01 -11.29
CA LYS A 8 7.23 20.84 -10.80
C LYS A 8 7.69 22.07 -10.04
N ALA A 9 8.70 21.94 -9.16
CA ALA A 9 9.23 23.06 -8.36
C ALA A 9 9.83 24.18 -9.22
N HIS A 10 10.39 23.84 -10.38
CA HIS A 10 10.96 24.81 -11.33
C HIS A 10 10.01 25.21 -12.46
N GLY A 11 8.72 24.84 -12.38
CA GLY A 11 7.72 25.19 -13.39
C GLY A 11 8.01 24.61 -14.79
N LEU A 12 8.80 23.54 -14.87
CA LEU A 12 9.16 22.88 -16.12
C LEU A 12 8.09 21.89 -16.57
N ARG A 13 8.00 21.69 -17.87
CA ARG A 13 7.11 20.71 -18.51
C ARG A 13 7.93 19.67 -19.25
N ILE A 14 7.61 18.39 -19.06
CA ILE A 14 8.18 17.30 -19.85
C ILE A 14 7.67 17.45 -21.29
N VAL A 15 8.59 17.52 -22.25
CA VAL A 15 8.25 17.61 -23.69
C VAL A 15 8.01 16.21 -24.25
N CYS A 16 8.90 15.24 -23.94
CA CYS A 16 8.75 13.84 -24.28
C CYS A 16 9.64 12.98 -23.39
N ASP A 17 9.30 11.71 -23.25
CA ASP A 17 10.12 10.69 -22.62
C ASP A 17 11.00 10.05 -23.68
N LEU A 18 12.32 10.11 -23.50
CA LEU A 18 13.30 9.56 -24.44
C LEU A 18 13.67 8.11 -24.12
N LEU A 19 13.69 7.76 -22.84
CA LEU A 19 14.10 6.45 -22.36
C LEU A 19 13.42 6.14 -21.02
N ASN A 20 12.89 4.92 -20.91
CA ASN A 20 12.48 4.34 -19.66
C ASN A 20 13.51 3.29 -19.23
N SER A 21 14.08 3.43 -18.02
CA SER A 21 15.01 2.46 -17.44
C SER A 21 14.43 1.82 -16.18
N HIS A 22 14.75 0.54 -16.00
CA HIS A 22 14.31 -0.22 -14.83
C HIS A 22 15.51 -0.85 -14.16
N THR A 23 15.51 -0.86 -12.82
CA THR A 23 16.44 -1.68 -12.05
C THR A 23 16.02 -3.14 -12.17
N VAL A 24 16.97 -4.03 -12.52
CA VAL A 24 16.70 -5.46 -12.65
C VAL A 24 17.59 -6.26 -11.71
N PHE A 25 17.05 -7.34 -11.18
CA PHE A 25 17.79 -8.33 -10.41
C PHE A 25 18.19 -9.46 -11.36
N ILE A 26 19.51 -9.67 -11.54
CA ILE A 26 20.05 -10.63 -12.51
C ILE A 26 20.79 -11.76 -11.81
N ALA A 27 20.71 -12.96 -12.37
CA ALA A 27 21.42 -14.13 -11.89
C ALA A 27 22.07 -14.90 -13.03
N GLY A 28 23.25 -15.47 -12.78
CA GLY A 28 23.95 -16.31 -13.76
C GLY A 28 23.24 -17.65 -13.98
N ARG A 29 23.24 -18.15 -15.23
CA ARG A 29 22.64 -19.44 -15.59
C ARG A 29 23.11 -20.62 -14.70
N PRO A 30 24.43 -20.76 -14.35
CA PRO A 30 24.89 -21.83 -13.48
C PRO A 30 24.29 -21.76 -12.07
N ALA A 31 24.05 -20.55 -11.54
CA ALA A 31 23.41 -20.37 -10.24
C ALA A 31 21.95 -20.79 -10.26
N MET A 32 21.26 -20.55 -11.37
CA MET A 32 19.85 -20.95 -11.56
C MET A 32 19.69 -22.46 -11.78
N ALA A 33 20.74 -23.16 -12.20
CA ALA A 33 20.75 -24.63 -12.33
C ALA A 33 20.99 -25.34 -10.98
N ASP A 34 21.63 -24.67 -10.02
CA ASP A 34 21.86 -25.19 -8.65
C ASP A 34 20.61 -24.93 -7.80
N ARG A 35 20.01 -26.01 -7.28
CA ARG A 35 18.75 -25.94 -6.53
C ARG A 35 18.83 -24.99 -5.32
N TRP A 36 19.88 -25.12 -4.50
CA TRP A 36 20.05 -24.30 -3.31
C TRP A 36 20.21 -22.81 -3.65
N LYS A 37 21.04 -22.49 -4.66
CA LYS A 37 21.25 -21.11 -5.10
C LYS A 37 19.98 -20.51 -5.70
N LYS A 38 19.28 -21.28 -6.52
CA LYS A 38 17.99 -20.88 -7.09
C LYS A 38 16.97 -20.52 -6.01
N ASP A 39 16.85 -21.36 -4.97
CA ASP A 39 15.92 -21.12 -3.87
C ASP A 39 16.30 -19.83 -3.10
N LYS A 40 17.61 -19.60 -2.86
CA LYS A 40 18.08 -18.35 -2.24
C LYS A 40 17.83 -17.11 -3.10
N ILE A 41 18.05 -17.20 -4.41
CA ILE A 41 17.77 -16.11 -5.35
C ILE A 41 16.28 -15.77 -5.33
N ASN A 42 15.40 -16.78 -5.38
CA ASN A 42 13.96 -16.56 -5.33
C ASN A 42 13.50 -15.95 -4.00
N GLN A 43 14.08 -16.37 -2.85
CA GLN A 43 13.80 -15.76 -1.56
C GLN A 43 14.19 -14.27 -1.52
N ILE A 44 15.36 -13.93 -2.06
CA ILE A 44 15.81 -12.53 -2.12
C ILE A 44 14.89 -11.72 -3.04
N ALA A 45 14.56 -12.25 -4.24
CA ALA A 45 13.65 -11.60 -5.18
C ALA A 45 12.29 -11.31 -4.52
N LEU A 46 11.70 -12.32 -3.87
CA LEU A 46 10.43 -12.16 -3.15
C LEU A 46 10.48 -11.05 -2.10
N LEU A 47 11.55 -11.00 -1.29
CA LEU A 47 11.69 -9.97 -0.26
C LEU A 47 11.89 -8.56 -0.85
N LEU A 48 12.58 -8.44 -1.98
CA LEU A 48 12.73 -7.16 -2.70
C LEU A 48 11.40 -6.71 -3.28
N GLU A 49 10.67 -7.60 -3.95
CA GLU A 49 9.33 -7.33 -4.49
C GLU A 49 8.36 -6.93 -3.38
N ALA A 50 8.37 -7.64 -2.26
CA ALA A 50 7.53 -7.34 -1.10
C ALA A 50 7.81 -5.94 -0.53
N ALA A 51 9.09 -5.53 -0.46
CA ALA A 51 9.47 -4.19 -0.02
C ALA A 51 9.03 -3.10 -1.03
N LEU A 52 9.17 -3.36 -2.33
CA LEU A 52 8.73 -2.44 -3.38
C LEU A 52 7.22 -2.27 -3.38
N THR A 53 6.46 -3.37 -3.25
CA THR A 53 5.00 -3.35 -3.15
C THR A 53 4.55 -2.54 -1.93
N ALA A 54 5.19 -2.74 -0.79
CA ALA A 54 4.85 -2.03 0.46
C ALA A 54 5.05 -0.51 0.36
N ARG A 55 6.01 -0.01 -0.43
CA ARG A 55 6.28 1.44 -0.57
C ARG A 55 5.09 2.25 -1.07
N HIS A 56 4.18 1.62 -1.79
CA HIS A 56 2.99 2.27 -2.35
C HIS A 56 1.73 1.98 -1.56
N LYS A 57 1.82 1.22 -0.47
CA LYS A 57 0.68 0.80 0.36
C LYS A 57 0.85 1.28 1.79
N VAL A 58 -0.29 1.49 2.44
CA VAL A 58 -0.37 1.79 3.87
C VAL A 58 -1.49 0.98 4.49
N LEU A 59 -1.33 0.67 5.78
CA LEU A 59 -2.40 0.09 6.59
C LEU A 59 -3.20 1.23 7.21
N LEU A 60 -4.50 1.26 6.97
CA LEU A 60 -5.45 2.10 7.69
C LEU A 60 -6.12 1.27 8.77
N LYS A 61 -6.17 1.83 9.97
CA LYS A 61 -6.94 1.30 11.11
C LYS A 61 -7.87 2.41 11.60
N MET A 62 -9.10 2.06 11.96
CA MET A 62 -10.08 3.01 12.45
C MET A 62 -11.12 2.33 13.30
N ASN A 63 -11.80 3.08 14.14
CA ASN A 63 -12.96 2.63 14.89
C ASN A 63 -14.22 3.19 14.23
N VAL A 64 -15.25 2.37 14.15
CA VAL A 64 -16.52 2.73 13.48
C VAL A 64 -17.68 2.23 14.34
N ALA A 65 -18.64 3.12 14.61
CA ALA A 65 -19.90 2.73 15.25
C ALA A 65 -20.70 1.78 14.36
N ALA A 66 -21.40 0.82 14.94
CA ALA A 66 -22.17 -0.19 14.22
C ALA A 66 -23.13 0.42 13.17
N ALA A 67 -23.74 1.55 13.48
CA ALA A 67 -24.66 2.26 12.58
C ALA A 67 -23.98 2.79 11.31
N ASN A 68 -22.68 3.06 11.34
CA ASN A 68 -21.91 3.66 10.24
C ASN A 68 -21.03 2.63 9.50
N LEU A 69 -20.99 1.38 9.98
CA LEU A 69 -20.05 0.37 9.50
C LEU A 69 -20.18 0.11 7.99
N GLU A 70 -21.39 -0.07 7.51
CA GLU A 70 -21.65 -0.35 6.09
C GLU A 70 -21.22 0.82 5.19
N ALA A 71 -21.52 2.05 5.59
CA ALA A 71 -21.15 3.26 4.86
C ALA A 71 -19.63 3.43 4.78
N VAL A 72 -18.92 3.18 5.89
CA VAL A 72 -17.45 3.28 5.95
C VAL A 72 -16.80 2.18 5.13
N VAL A 73 -17.25 0.93 5.28
CA VAL A 73 -16.74 -0.22 4.51
C VAL A 73 -16.93 -0.02 3.00
N GLY A 74 -18.07 0.54 2.59
CA GLY A 74 -18.36 0.85 1.18
C GLY A 74 -17.45 1.91 0.55
N LEU A 75 -16.78 2.73 1.35
CA LEU A 75 -15.79 3.72 0.87
C LEU A 75 -14.38 3.16 0.72
N LEU A 76 -14.10 2.00 1.32
CA LEU A 76 -12.74 1.45 1.36
C LEU A 76 -12.38 0.68 0.09
N PRO A 77 -11.33 1.10 -0.65
CA PRO A 77 -10.80 0.35 -1.77
C PRO A 77 -9.96 -0.82 -1.23
N SER A 78 -10.58 -1.92 -0.83
CA SER A 78 -9.88 -3.08 -0.30
C SER A 78 -9.58 -4.11 -1.39
N LEU A 79 -8.51 -4.91 -1.20
CA LEU A 79 -8.11 -5.98 -2.14
C LEU A 79 -9.20 -7.06 -2.28
N HIS A 80 -9.85 -7.41 -1.17
CA HIS A 80 -11.01 -8.32 -1.12
C HIS A 80 -12.10 -7.70 -0.27
N ALA A 81 -11.85 -7.59 1.04
CA ALA A 81 -12.72 -6.95 2.02
C ALA A 81 -11.86 -6.42 3.17
N PRO A 82 -12.27 -5.34 3.85
CA PRO A 82 -11.59 -4.90 5.06
C PRO A 82 -11.77 -5.92 6.17
N THR A 83 -10.79 -6.01 7.08
CA THR A 83 -10.93 -6.78 8.30
C THR A 83 -11.79 -5.99 9.28
N VAL A 84 -12.82 -6.61 9.82
CA VAL A 84 -13.73 -6.00 10.80
C VAL A 84 -13.72 -6.84 12.08
N ASN A 85 -13.32 -6.23 13.20
CA ASN A 85 -13.30 -6.85 14.51
C ASN A 85 -14.20 -6.08 15.47
N ARG A 86 -15.01 -6.77 16.28
CA ARG A 86 -15.79 -6.15 17.35
C ARG A 86 -14.85 -5.63 18.44
N LEU A 87 -15.14 -4.46 18.95
CA LEU A 87 -14.45 -3.92 20.12
C LEU A 87 -15.09 -4.43 21.42
N ALA A 88 -14.44 -4.16 22.56
CA ALA A 88 -14.98 -4.43 23.87
C ALA A 88 -16.31 -3.67 24.14
N ASP A 89 -16.47 -2.51 23.51
CA ASP A 89 -17.76 -1.82 23.39
C ASP A 89 -18.53 -2.44 22.23
N GLU A 90 -19.65 -3.10 22.53
CA GLU A 90 -20.47 -3.83 21.54
C GLU A 90 -21.06 -2.94 20.43
N GLY A 91 -21.14 -1.62 20.66
CA GLY A 91 -21.58 -0.62 19.70
C GLY A 91 -20.52 -0.26 18.65
N TRP A 92 -19.28 -0.75 18.77
CA TRP A 92 -18.15 -0.34 17.95
C TRP A 92 -17.39 -1.50 17.32
N SER A 93 -16.81 -1.23 16.16
CA SER A 93 -15.92 -2.16 15.45
C SER A 93 -14.61 -1.47 15.07
N ALA A 94 -13.51 -2.23 15.14
CA ALA A 94 -12.24 -1.85 14.53
C ALA A 94 -12.25 -2.32 13.07
N VAL A 95 -11.92 -1.43 12.16
CA VAL A 95 -11.81 -1.71 10.73
C VAL A 95 -10.36 -1.52 10.30
N GLU A 96 -9.82 -2.49 9.60
CA GLU A 96 -8.44 -2.47 9.09
C GLU A 96 -8.43 -2.82 7.61
N THR A 97 -7.63 -2.07 6.83
CA THR A 97 -7.47 -2.35 5.40
C THR A 97 -6.16 -1.79 4.87
N VAL A 98 -5.62 -2.44 3.84
CA VAL A 98 -4.46 -1.95 3.10
C VAL A 98 -4.95 -1.19 1.87
N VAL A 99 -4.46 0.04 1.69
CA VAL A 99 -4.84 0.92 0.59
C VAL A 99 -3.62 1.55 -0.09
N ASP A 100 -3.81 2.09 -1.30
CA ASP A 100 -2.77 2.86 -1.98
C ASP A 100 -2.51 4.19 -1.28
N ASN A 101 -1.24 4.45 -0.96
CA ASN A 101 -0.83 5.67 -0.26
C ASN A 101 -1.24 6.95 -1.01
N HIS A 102 -1.21 6.94 -2.35
CA HIS A 102 -1.60 8.10 -3.16
C HIS A 102 -3.06 8.54 -2.96
N GLY A 103 -3.97 7.60 -2.66
CA GLY A 103 -5.39 7.87 -2.47
C GLY A 103 -5.79 8.30 -1.05
N VAL A 104 -4.93 8.06 -0.06
CA VAL A 104 -5.27 8.22 1.36
C VAL A 104 -5.68 9.64 1.73
N ARG A 105 -4.99 10.66 1.20
CA ARG A 105 -5.31 12.06 1.49
C ARG A 105 -6.74 12.44 1.13
N ALA A 106 -7.27 11.89 0.04
CA ALA A 106 -8.66 12.12 -0.38
C ALA A 106 -9.65 11.19 0.33
N LEU A 107 -9.18 10.02 0.80
CA LEU A 107 -9.99 9.01 1.46
C LEU A 107 -10.29 9.37 2.92
N ILE A 108 -9.29 9.80 3.69
CA ILE A 108 -9.44 10.11 5.13
C ILE A 108 -10.59 11.09 5.42
N PRO A 109 -10.73 12.23 4.72
CA PRO A 109 -11.85 13.13 4.95
C PRO A 109 -13.22 12.50 4.71
N LYS A 110 -13.33 11.62 3.71
CA LYS A 110 -14.58 10.90 3.41
C LYS A 110 -14.93 9.89 4.51
N LEU A 111 -13.94 9.14 4.98
CA LEU A 111 -14.11 8.21 6.10
C LEU A 111 -14.53 8.93 7.38
N LYS A 112 -13.91 10.07 7.66
CA LYS A 112 -14.29 10.92 8.81
C LYS A 112 -15.73 11.42 8.71
N ALA A 113 -16.14 11.89 7.52
CA ALA A 113 -17.51 12.33 7.26
C ALA A 113 -18.53 11.18 7.36
N ALA A 114 -18.14 9.95 7.04
CA ALA A 114 -18.96 8.75 7.20
C ALA A 114 -19.01 8.22 8.64
N GLY A 115 -18.32 8.86 9.59
CA GLY A 115 -18.36 8.51 11.02
C GLY A 115 -17.23 7.57 11.49
N ALA A 116 -16.15 7.45 10.72
CA ALA A 116 -14.95 6.77 11.19
C ALA A 116 -14.19 7.66 12.20
N GLU A 117 -13.70 7.05 13.29
CA GLU A 117 -12.95 7.70 14.35
C GLU A 117 -11.60 7.03 14.58
N GLY A 118 -10.66 7.77 15.21
CA GLY A 118 -9.34 7.21 15.51
C GLY A 118 -8.60 6.68 14.29
N ILE A 119 -8.71 7.35 13.15
CA ILE A 119 -8.08 6.88 11.90
C ILE A 119 -6.56 6.97 12.02
N LEU A 120 -5.90 5.82 11.95
CA LEU A 120 -4.44 5.67 11.95
C LEU A 120 -3.98 5.23 10.57
N GLN A 121 -2.91 5.86 10.09
CA GLN A 121 -2.17 5.46 8.89
C GLN A 121 -0.80 4.93 9.32
N LEU A 122 -0.47 3.71 8.93
CA LEU A 122 0.81 3.06 9.23
C LEU A 122 1.49 2.66 7.93
N ASP A 123 2.77 2.99 7.82
CA ASP A 123 3.61 2.56 6.71
C ASP A 123 3.90 1.07 6.80
N LEU A 124 3.94 0.41 5.64
CA LEU A 124 4.27 -1.00 5.53
C LEU A 124 5.75 -1.15 5.15
N THR A 125 6.44 -2.06 5.80
CA THR A 125 7.83 -2.39 5.47
C THR A 125 7.94 -3.45 4.39
N LYS A 126 7.01 -4.41 4.36
CA LYS A 126 6.92 -5.49 3.37
C LYS A 126 5.47 -5.92 3.20
N MET A 127 5.13 -6.32 1.97
CA MET A 127 3.82 -6.90 1.62
C MET A 127 4.04 -7.98 0.57
N CYS A 128 3.77 -9.25 0.92
CA CYS A 128 3.87 -10.40 0.04
C CYS A 128 2.50 -10.82 -0.50
#